data_50f74f53564eac51e641df1f717ee89d
#
_entry.id   50f74f53564eac51e641df1f717ee89d
#
_cell.length_a   1.000
_cell.length_b   1.000
_cell.length_c   1.000
_cell.angle_alpha   90.00
_cell.angle_beta   90.00
_cell.angle_gamma   90.00
#
_symmetry.space_group_name_H-M   'P 1'
#
loop_
_entity.id
_entity.type
_entity.pdbx_description
1 polymer ?
#
loop_
_entity_poly.entity_id
_entity_poly.type
_entity_poly.pdbx_seq_one_letter_code
_entity_poly.pdbx_strand_id
1 'polypeptide(L)' 'MDEKRLENFEKMLCAVQKEYEDVVAKMEELKAKGRVKSATYHQLMGRKMMYQNMLSMYELYDLISSRE' A
#
# COMPACT_ATOMS: atom_id res chain seq x y z
N MET A 1 -3.67 -7.02 -27.22
CA MET A 1 -4.66 -6.91 -26.17
C MET A 1 -4.14 -7.35 -24.80
N ASP A 2 -3.53 -8.50 -24.75
CA ASP A 2 -3.01 -9.02 -23.49
C ASP A 2 -1.86 -8.18 -22.98
N GLU A 3 -1.06 -7.64 -23.90
CA GLU A 3 0.04 -6.77 -23.51
C GLU A 3 -0.46 -5.51 -22.82
N LYS A 4 -1.58 -4.97 -23.32
CA LYS A 4 -2.14 -3.78 -22.73
C LYS A 4 -2.66 -4.04 -21.31
N ARG A 5 -3.30 -5.19 -21.13
CA ARG A 5 -3.79 -5.57 -19.81
C ARG A 5 -2.65 -5.78 -18.84
N LEU A 6 -1.59 -6.43 -19.28
CA LEU A 6 -0.43 -6.65 -18.44
C LEU A 6 0.21 -5.33 -18.06
N GLU A 7 0.36 -4.45 -19.02
CA GLU A 7 0.94 -3.14 -18.78
C GLU A 7 0.13 -2.37 -17.75
N ASN A 8 -1.19 -2.38 -17.90
CA ASN A 8 -2.06 -1.69 -16.96
C ASN A 8 -2.00 -2.32 -15.58
N PHE A 9 -1.91 -3.64 -15.51
CA PHE A 9 -1.79 -4.32 -14.24
C PHE A 9 -0.48 -3.94 -13.54
N GLU A 10 0.61 -3.86 -14.30
CA GLU A 10 1.89 -3.47 -13.73
C GLU A 10 1.84 -2.06 -13.18
N LYS A 11 1.16 -1.17 -13.88
CA LYS A 11 0.99 0.19 -13.40
C LYS A 11 0.20 0.23 -12.11
N MET A 12 -0.85 -0.56 -12.03
CA MET A 12 -1.67 -0.62 -10.82
C MET A 12 -0.86 -1.17 -9.66
N LEU A 13 -0.07 -2.21 -9.91
CA LEU A 13 0.76 -2.80 -8.88
C LEU A 13 1.75 -1.78 -8.32
N CYS A 14 2.42 -1.04 -9.20
CA CYS A 14 3.33 0.00 -8.78
C CYS A 14 2.63 1.08 -7.99
N ALA A 15 1.43 1.45 -8.41
CA ALA A 15 0.66 2.48 -7.71
C ALA A 15 0.28 2.02 -6.31
N VAL A 16 -0.13 0.77 -6.17
CA VAL A 16 -0.48 0.23 -4.85
C VAL A 16 0.73 0.23 -3.92
N GLN A 17 1.88 -0.19 -4.44
CA GLN A 17 3.10 -0.20 -3.64
C GLN A 17 3.48 1.19 -3.19
N LYS A 18 3.38 2.16 -4.09
CA LYS A 18 3.72 3.53 -3.77
C LYS A 18 2.74 4.12 -2.77
N GLU A 19 1.45 3.86 -2.95
CA GLU A 19 0.44 4.37 -2.03
C GLU A 19 0.65 3.80 -0.63
N TYR A 20 1.01 2.53 -0.57
CA TYR A 20 1.28 1.91 0.72
C TYR A 20 2.45 2.62 1.42
N GLU A 21 3.52 2.86 0.69
CA GLU A 21 4.68 3.53 1.25
C GLU A 21 4.34 4.95 1.70
N ASP A 22 3.55 5.66 0.89
CA ASP A 22 3.14 7.01 1.24
C ASP A 22 2.30 7.04 2.51
N VAL A 23 1.38 6.09 2.64
CA VAL A 23 0.53 6.01 3.83
C VAL A 23 1.37 5.72 5.06
N VAL A 24 2.30 4.78 4.95
CA VAL A 24 3.16 4.43 6.08
C VAL A 24 4.01 5.63 6.51
N ALA A 25 4.57 6.35 5.53
CA ALA A 25 5.37 7.52 5.84
C ALA A 25 4.54 8.59 6.55
N LYS A 26 3.31 8.79 6.09
CA LYS A 26 2.42 9.77 6.69
C LYS A 26 2.08 9.40 8.12
N MET A 27 1.82 8.11 8.35
CA MET A 27 1.52 7.64 9.70
C MET A 27 2.71 7.82 10.63
N GLU A 28 3.91 7.56 10.14
CA GLU A 28 5.11 7.77 10.95
C GLU A 28 5.26 9.25 11.31
N GLU A 29 4.96 10.11 10.36
CA GLU A 29 5.03 11.55 10.60
C GLU A 29 4.05 11.96 11.69
N LEU A 30 2.82 11.49 11.62
CA LEU A 30 1.81 11.80 12.63
C LEU A 30 2.17 11.22 13.98
N LYS A 31 2.73 10.02 13.97
CA LYS A 31 3.16 9.38 15.20
C LYS A 31 4.27 10.20 15.88
N ALA A 32 5.20 10.71 15.09
CA ALA A 32 6.28 11.53 15.63
C ALA A 32 5.75 12.80 16.25
N LYS A 33 4.61 13.28 15.79
CA LYS A 33 3.96 14.47 16.33
C LYS A 33 2.98 14.14 17.45
N GLY A 34 2.90 12.89 17.87
CA GLY A 34 2.00 12.48 18.93
C GLY A 34 0.54 12.46 18.54
N ARG A 35 0.24 12.29 17.25
CA ARG A 35 -1.13 12.37 16.76
C ARG A 35 -1.71 11.02 16.39
N VAL A 36 -1.38 10.00 17.15
CA VAL A 36 -1.85 8.65 16.84
C VAL A 36 -3.34 8.48 17.11
N LYS A 37 -3.96 9.41 17.85
CA LYS A 37 -5.40 9.31 18.14
C LYS A 37 -6.23 10.19 17.21
N SER A 38 -5.62 10.85 16.25
CA SER A 38 -6.36 11.71 15.34
C SER A 38 -7.19 10.90 14.37
N ALA A 39 -8.26 11.51 13.86
CA ALA A 39 -9.09 10.85 12.85
C ALA A 39 -8.29 10.57 11.59
N THR A 40 -7.39 11.48 11.23
CA THR A 40 -6.54 11.28 10.06
C THR A 40 -5.66 10.06 10.21
N TYR A 41 -5.08 9.87 11.39
CA TYR A 41 -4.24 8.70 11.63
C TYR A 41 -5.05 7.41 11.48
N HIS A 42 -6.28 7.41 12.00
CA HIS A 42 -7.13 6.23 11.91
C HIS A 42 -7.54 5.94 10.48
N GLN A 43 -7.81 6.97 9.69
CA GLN A 43 -8.11 6.79 8.28
C GLN A 43 -6.92 6.20 7.54
N LEU A 44 -5.73 6.70 7.83
CA LEU A 44 -4.52 6.19 7.19
C LEU A 44 -4.26 4.73 7.58
N MET A 45 -4.56 4.39 8.83
CA MET A 45 -4.41 3.01 9.27
C MET A 45 -5.32 2.09 8.47
N GLY A 46 -6.57 2.51 8.24
CA GLY A 46 -7.49 1.72 7.43
C GLY A 46 -6.98 1.54 6.00
N ARG A 47 -6.45 2.60 5.41
CA ARG A 47 -5.88 2.52 4.08
C ARG A 47 -4.65 1.62 4.05
N LYS A 48 -3.81 1.72 5.08
CA LYS A 48 -2.64 0.86 5.19
C LYS A 48 -3.04 -0.60 5.17
N MET A 49 -4.06 -0.95 5.95
CA MET A 49 -4.51 -2.34 6.02
C MET A 49 -5.06 -2.81 4.69
N MET A 50 -5.79 -1.94 3.98
CA MET A 50 -6.32 -2.28 2.68
C MET A 50 -5.21 -2.58 1.69
N TYR A 51 -4.22 -1.69 1.60
CA TYR A 51 -3.11 -1.90 0.67
C TYR A 51 -2.27 -3.11 1.08
N GLN A 52 -2.12 -3.33 2.38
CA GLN A 52 -1.39 -4.47 2.88
C GLN A 52 -2.03 -5.78 2.44
N ASN A 53 -3.36 -5.83 2.50
CA ASN A 53 -4.09 -7.00 2.03
C ASN A 53 -3.90 -7.21 0.54
N MET A 54 -3.95 -6.14 -0.25
CA MET A 54 -3.74 -6.24 -1.68
C MET A 54 -2.33 -6.76 -1.99
N LEU A 55 -1.34 -6.22 -1.31
CA LEU A 55 0.04 -6.63 -1.54
C LEU A 55 0.27 -8.08 -1.13
N SER A 56 -0.41 -8.53 -0.06
CA SER A 56 -0.32 -9.92 0.36
C SER A 56 -0.84 -10.86 -0.72
N MET A 57 -1.93 -10.46 -1.39
CA MET A 57 -2.44 -11.28 -2.49
C MET A 57 -1.46 -11.33 -3.64
N TYR A 58 -0.83 -10.21 -3.94
CA TYR A 58 0.16 -10.18 -5.02
C TYR A 58 1.34 -11.10 -4.70
N GLU A 59 1.78 -11.11 -3.43
CA GLU A 59 2.85 -12.00 -3.02
C GLU A 59 2.44 -13.47 -3.14
N LEU A 60 1.20 -13.75 -2.75
CA LEU A 60 0.69 -15.10 -2.79
C LEU A 60 0.73 -15.68 -4.20
N TYR A 61 0.50 -14.84 -5.19
CA TYR A 61 0.51 -15.27 -6.59
C TYR A 61 1.85 -14.98 -7.27
N ASP A 62 2.88 -14.70 -6.48
CA ASP A 62 4.24 -14.48 -6.98
C ASP A 62 4.34 -13.34 -7.97
N LEU A 63 3.50 -12.33 -7.79
CA LEU A 63 3.52 -11.15 -8.65
C LEU A 63 4.49 -10.09 -8.15
N ILE A 64 4.86 -10.15 -6.87
CA ILE A 64 5.91 -9.30 -6.31
C ILE A 64 6.74 -10.17 -5.39
N SER A 65 7.92 -9.66 -5.04
CA SER A 65 8.82 -10.38 -4.15
C SER A 65 8.24 -10.47 -2.75
N SER A 66 8.42 -11.64 -2.15
CA SER A 66 8.05 -11.81 -0.76
C SER A 66 8.90 -10.92 0.13
N ARG A 67 8.29 -10.44 1.19
CA ARG A 67 9.04 -9.73 2.18
C ARG A 67 9.63 -10.68 3.17
N GLU A 68 10.86 -10.52 3.41
CA GLU A 68 11.56 -11.39 4.34
C GLU A 68 11.79 -10.76 5.66
#